data_5af228bf37d504f056999548a50ef6d2
#
_entry.id   5af228bf37d504f056999548a50ef6d2
#
_cell.length_a   1.000
_cell.length_b   1.000
_cell.length_c   1.000
_cell.angle_alpha   90.00
_cell.angle_beta   90.00
_cell.angle_gamma   90.00
#
_symmetry.space_group_name_H-M   'P 1'
#
loop_
_entity.id
_entity.type
_entity.pdbx_description
1 polymer ?
#
loop_
_entity_poly.entity_id
_entity_poly.type
_entity_poly.pdbx_seq_one_letter_code
_entity_poly.pdbx_strand_id
1 'polypeptide(L)'
;MPDSDSHLQHGGLEFPDFIIDNYSLSLRDDKGFVGDNASRPAFQAILEAWRRLFEALHGKDPLGDKPTEDIPKKKLDVMMRREGAAAAAIHGALEDYAEQLARVVKRFLAQKSWKGVQRIIIGGGLKQSEIGKLAVEAVAQRLFRDDVHVQLRLLHHHADEGGLIGWLHLMPADLAERYRAMLAVDIGGTNIRCGIVRLPKDRDPRKAKVVISEKWSHARDETTTRKEQVVQGIADMLIELIAYARKHRIKLAPWVGVACPGRIRQDGSISRGTQNLPGDWAHRDFHLPRALCKRLPRIDEQQTQVMLHNDAVVQGLSQLPYLDDIRHWGVLTVGTGVGNARYTMRRRRGEDAGHAEEGSREAGVRKHAQPPAGPALRTAAAKKEAAKKTAVKDVAAQKPAGKKPAGKKVAAAKPAAKKAAIKKAPVRKTAGTGKATAKKAR
;
A
#
# COMPACT_ATOMS: atom_id res chain seq x y z
N MET A 1 37.91 -13.01 5.82
CA MET A 1 36.87 -12.67 4.84
C MET A 1 35.56 -12.62 5.62
N PRO A 2 34.86 -11.52 5.79
CA PRO A 2 33.53 -11.55 6.38
C PRO A 2 32.60 -12.28 5.42
N ASP A 3 31.83 -13.25 5.96
CA ASP A 3 30.89 -14.07 5.24
C ASP A 3 29.96 -13.20 4.38
N SER A 4 30.06 -13.32 3.05
CA SER A 4 29.23 -12.61 2.07
C SER A 4 27.75 -13.03 2.09
N ASP A 5 27.40 -14.03 2.88
CA ASP A 5 26.07 -14.63 2.92
C ASP A 5 25.12 -14.02 3.97
N SER A 6 25.59 -13.12 4.83
CA SER A 6 24.76 -12.55 5.91
C SER A 6 23.63 -11.63 5.42
N HIS A 7 23.67 -11.18 4.15
CA HIS A 7 22.70 -10.25 3.58
C HIS A 7 21.45 -10.93 2.98
N LEU A 8 21.45 -12.24 2.85
CA LEU A 8 20.43 -13.03 2.14
C LEU A 8 19.45 -13.73 3.07
N GLN A 9 19.20 -13.16 4.23
CA GLN A 9 18.26 -13.73 5.20
C GLN A 9 16.84 -13.23 4.93
N HIS A 10 15.84 -14.08 5.15
CA HIS A 10 14.44 -13.67 5.15
C HIS A 10 14.26 -12.47 6.09
N GLY A 11 13.50 -11.45 5.65
CA GLY A 11 13.27 -10.27 6.46
C GLY A 11 14.52 -9.47 6.82
N GLY A 12 15.61 -9.60 6.03
CA GLY A 12 16.90 -8.92 6.24
C GLY A 12 16.73 -7.40 6.34
N LEU A 13 17.53 -6.77 7.21
CA LEU A 13 17.41 -5.34 7.50
C LEU A 13 18.57 -4.52 6.95
N GLU A 14 19.73 -5.12 6.78
CA GLU A 14 20.96 -4.43 6.38
C GLU A 14 21.42 -4.86 4.99
N PHE A 15 21.62 -3.88 4.12
CA PHE A 15 22.07 -4.08 2.75
C PHE A 15 23.25 -3.14 2.45
N PRO A 16 24.04 -3.39 1.40
CA PRO A 16 25.20 -2.55 1.06
C PRO A 16 24.87 -1.06 0.90
N ASP A 17 23.75 -0.75 0.22
CA ASP A 17 23.38 0.61 -0.15
C ASP A 17 22.34 1.26 0.80
N PHE A 18 21.64 0.48 1.61
CA PHE A 18 20.57 0.96 2.49
C PHE A 18 20.37 0.07 3.72
N ILE A 19 19.66 0.65 4.70
CA ILE A 19 19.19 -0.05 5.90
C ILE A 19 17.66 0.07 5.96
N ILE A 20 16.98 -1.01 6.30
CA ILE A 20 15.57 -1.00 6.67
C ILE A 20 15.50 -0.81 8.19
N ASP A 21 15.29 0.42 8.64
CA ASP A 21 15.33 0.74 10.07
C ASP A 21 14.18 0.15 10.85
N ASN A 22 13.00 0.11 10.23
CA ASN A 22 11.80 -0.48 10.80
C ASN A 22 10.77 -0.79 9.70
N TYR A 23 9.93 -1.80 9.96
CA TYR A 23 8.77 -2.11 9.13
C TYR A 23 7.68 -2.79 9.94
N SER A 24 6.47 -2.82 9.43
CA SER A 24 5.30 -3.41 10.09
C SER A 24 5.12 -2.87 11.52
N LEU A 25 5.34 -1.55 11.67
CA LEU A 25 5.13 -0.85 12.94
C LEU A 25 3.64 -0.77 13.21
N SER A 26 3.23 -1.35 14.34
CA SER A 26 1.85 -1.46 14.77
C SER A 26 1.53 -0.36 15.78
N LEU A 27 1.13 0.82 15.29
CA LEU A 27 0.66 1.90 16.16
C LEU A 27 -0.79 1.66 16.55
N ARG A 28 -1.08 1.77 17.83
CA ARG A 28 -2.44 1.61 18.38
C ARG A 28 -2.85 2.82 19.20
N ASP A 29 -4.14 3.07 19.23
CA ASP A 29 -4.85 3.96 20.15
C ASP A 29 -6.04 3.21 20.76
N ASP A 30 -6.90 3.92 21.45
CA ASP A 30 -8.13 3.40 22.07
C ASP A 30 -9.14 2.80 21.07
N LYS A 31 -9.05 3.18 19.80
CA LYS A 31 -9.90 2.69 18.70
C LYS A 31 -9.31 1.52 17.90
N GLY A 32 -8.06 1.15 18.14
CA GLY A 32 -7.39 0.05 17.45
C GLY A 32 -6.11 0.45 16.74
N PHE A 33 -5.88 -0.07 15.54
CA PHE A 33 -4.71 0.30 14.74
C PHE A 33 -4.89 1.68 14.11
N VAL A 34 -3.96 2.60 14.39
CA VAL A 34 -3.95 3.96 13.83
C VAL A 34 -4.02 3.95 12.31
N GLY A 35 -3.32 3.02 11.66
CA GLY A 35 -3.33 2.87 10.21
C GLY A 35 -4.70 2.57 9.61
N ASP A 36 -5.58 1.90 10.37
CA ASP A 36 -6.93 1.55 9.88
C ASP A 36 -7.75 2.79 9.54
N ASN A 37 -7.51 3.93 10.22
CA ASN A 37 -8.17 5.21 9.94
C ASN A 37 -7.83 5.81 8.56
N ALA A 38 -6.79 5.32 7.90
CA ALA A 38 -6.38 5.75 6.55
C ALA A 38 -6.44 4.60 5.52
N SER A 39 -7.07 3.48 5.87
CA SER A 39 -7.25 2.33 4.98
C SER A 39 -8.33 2.58 3.93
N ARG A 40 -8.42 1.67 2.93
CA ARG A 40 -9.54 1.72 1.96
C ARG A 40 -10.91 1.58 2.64
N PRO A 41 -11.13 0.65 3.59
CA PRO A 41 -12.37 0.59 4.35
C PRO A 41 -12.72 1.90 5.06
N ALA A 42 -11.72 2.62 5.62
CA ALA A 42 -11.97 3.93 6.24
C ALA A 42 -12.50 4.96 5.24
N PHE A 43 -11.88 5.06 4.05
CA PHE A 43 -12.41 5.92 2.99
C PHE A 43 -13.85 5.54 2.60
N GLN A 44 -14.14 4.25 2.48
CA GLN A 44 -15.47 3.76 2.14
C GLN A 44 -16.50 4.12 3.23
N ALA A 45 -16.14 3.98 4.51
CA ALA A 45 -17.03 4.35 5.62
C ALA A 45 -17.29 5.87 5.68
N ILE A 46 -16.27 6.69 5.41
CA ILE A 46 -16.42 8.15 5.34
C ILE A 46 -17.35 8.52 4.17
N LEU A 47 -17.13 7.93 2.98
CA LEU A 47 -17.99 8.20 1.82
C LEU A 47 -19.42 7.73 2.07
N GLU A 48 -19.64 6.61 2.74
CA GLU A 48 -20.95 6.13 3.14
C GLU A 48 -21.67 7.11 4.10
N ALA A 49 -20.94 7.72 5.03
CA ALA A 49 -21.50 8.74 5.92
C ALA A 49 -21.97 9.99 5.13
N TRP A 50 -21.19 10.42 4.16
CA TRP A 50 -21.56 11.53 3.27
C TRP A 50 -22.77 11.19 2.39
N ARG A 51 -22.86 9.97 1.86
CA ARG A 51 -24.02 9.49 1.09
C ARG A 51 -25.31 9.60 1.91
N ARG A 52 -25.29 9.08 3.14
CA ARG A 52 -26.44 9.13 4.07
C ARG A 52 -26.85 10.58 4.42
N LEU A 53 -25.85 11.45 4.61
CA LEU A 53 -26.12 12.87 4.85
C LEU A 53 -26.88 13.51 3.67
N PHE A 54 -26.40 13.27 2.45
CA PHE A 54 -27.06 13.80 1.24
C PHE A 54 -28.42 13.16 0.98
N GLU A 55 -28.58 11.88 1.26
CA GLU A 55 -29.86 11.19 1.18
C GLU A 55 -30.89 11.80 2.15
N ALA A 56 -30.47 12.06 3.38
CA ALA A 56 -31.32 12.71 4.37
C ALA A 56 -31.71 14.14 3.97
N LEU A 57 -30.83 14.89 3.32
CA LEU A 57 -31.08 16.27 2.87
C LEU A 57 -31.91 16.35 1.60
N HIS A 58 -31.81 15.40 0.69
CA HIS A 58 -32.36 15.48 -0.67
C HIS A 58 -33.34 14.34 -1.01
N GLY A 59 -33.59 13.42 -0.06
CA GLY A 59 -34.50 12.27 -0.25
C GLY A 59 -33.99 11.18 -1.20
N LYS A 60 -32.73 11.29 -1.66
CA LYS A 60 -32.13 10.33 -2.59
C LYS A 60 -30.64 10.23 -2.39
N ASP A 61 -30.11 8.99 -2.41
CA ASP A 61 -28.67 8.73 -2.39
C ASP A 61 -27.99 9.31 -3.65
N PRO A 62 -27.01 10.20 -3.50
CA PRO A 62 -26.35 10.85 -4.64
C PRO A 62 -25.54 9.91 -5.52
N LEU A 63 -25.09 8.76 -5.01
CA LEU A 63 -24.29 7.78 -5.74
C LEU A 63 -25.12 6.60 -6.27
N GLY A 64 -26.42 6.52 -5.91
CA GLY A 64 -27.36 5.46 -6.31
C GLY A 64 -27.28 4.20 -5.42
N ASP A 65 -28.03 3.17 -5.76
CA ASP A 65 -28.37 2.04 -4.87
C ASP A 65 -27.22 1.03 -4.62
N LYS A 66 -26.07 1.18 -5.30
CA LYS A 66 -24.94 0.25 -5.11
C LYS A 66 -24.24 0.53 -3.78
N PRO A 67 -23.91 -0.53 -3.00
CA PRO A 67 -23.04 -0.41 -1.85
C PRO A 67 -21.73 0.32 -2.20
N THR A 68 -21.20 1.12 -1.27
CA THR A 68 -19.98 1.93 -1.51
C THR A 68 -18.78 1.10 -1.92
N GLU A 69 -18.63 -0.10 -1.36
CA GLU A 69 -17.56 -1.05 -1.68
C GLU A 69 -17.61 -1.61 -3.11
N ASP A 70 -18.80 -1.64 -3.71
CA ASP A 70 -19.04 -2.14 -5.07
C ASP A 70 -18.95 -1.05 -6.15
N ILE A 71 -18.81 0.22 -5.75
CA ILE A 71 -18.63 1.32 -6.70
C ILE A 71 -17.18 1.32 -7.20
N PRO A 72 -16.93 1.10 -8.50
CA PRO A 72 -15.58 1.13 -9.05
C PRO A 72 -14.93 2.51 -8.87
N LYS A 73 -13.64 2.55 -8.50
CA LYS A 73 -12.89 3.81 -8.34
C LYS A 73 -13.00 4.73 -9.55
N LYS A 74 -12.88 4.20 -10.77
CA LYS A 74 -13.05 4.97 -12.01
C LYS A 74 -14.43 5.64 -12.10
N LYS A 75 -15.48 4.99 -11.56
CA LYS A 75 -16.81 5.59 -11.53
C LYS A 75 -16.86 6.73 -10.54
N LEU A 76 -16.25 6.59 -9.37
CA LEU A 76 -16.13 7.68 -8.40
C LEU A 76 -15.33 8.85 -8.97
N ASP A 77 -14.20 8.61 -9.65
CA ASP A 77 -13.41 9.66 -10.30
C ASP A 77 -14.24 10.44 -11.36
N VAL A 78 -15.07 9.72 -12.13
CA VAL A 78 -15.97 10.37 -13.12
C VAL A 78 -17.05 11.17 -12.42
N MET A 79 -17.66 10.67 -11.34
CA MET A 79 -18.72 11.37 -10.60
C MET A 79 -18.18 12.62 -9.90
N MET A 80 -16.97 12.55 -9.34
CA MET A 80 -16.30 13.67 -8.69
C MET A 80 -16.07 14.88 -9.62
N ARG A 81 -15.83 14.62 -10.92
CA ARG A 81 -15.61 15.69 -11.92
C ARG A 81 -16.90 16.38 -12.40
N ARG A 82 -18.06 15.84 -12.05
CA ARG A 82 -19.34 16.40 -12.43
C ARG A 82 -19.81 17.40 -11.37
N GLU A 83 -20.78 18.19 -11.72
CA GLU A 83 -21.49 19.04 -10.76
C GLU A 83 -22.60 18.25 -10.04
N GLY A 84 -23.02 18.74 -8.86
CA GLY A 84 -24.16 18.21 -8.13
C GLY A 84 -23.81 17.42 -6.88
N ALA A 85 -24.82 16.82 -6.27
CA ALA A 85 -24.75 16.18 -4.95
C ALA A 85 -23.72 15.03 -4.88
N ALA A 86 -23.57 14.25 -5.96
CA ALA A 86 -22.59 13.16 -6.00
C ALA A 86 -21.14 13.68 -5.90
N ALA A 87 -20.81 14.73 -6.64
CA ALA A 87 -19.49 15.35 -6.59
C ALA A 87 -19.25 15.96 -5.20
N ALA A 88 -20.25 16.70 -4.66
CA ALA A 88 -20.13 17.30 -3.34
C ALA A 88 -19.90 16.24 -2.23
N ALA A 89 -20.63 15.13 -2.25
CA ALA A 89 -20.43 14.04 -1.31
C ALA A 89 -19.03 13.41 -1.42
N ILE A 90 -18.51 13.21 -2.64
CA ILE A 90 -17.17 12.66 -2.85
C ILE A 90 -16.09 13.64 -2.41
N HIS A 91 -16.24 14.96 -2.69
CA HIS A 91 -15.28 15.97 -2.23
C HIS A 91 -15.27 16.09 -0.71
N GLY A 92 -16.44 16.09 -0.05
CA GLY A 92 -16.52 16.08 1.41
C GLY A 92 -15.81 14.84 2.00
N ALA A 93 -16.09 13.66 1.44
CA ALA A 93 -15.41 12.43 1.87
C ALA A 93 -13.89 12.46 1.64
N LEU A 94 -13.43 13.09 0.56
CA LEU A 94 -12.01 13.26 0.27
C LEU A 94 -11.35 14.16 1.33
N GLU A 95 -11.98 15.27 1.69
CA GLU A 95 -11.47 16.20 2.70
C GLU A 95 -11.34 15.53 4.08
N ASP A 96 -12.39 14.85 4.54
CA ASP A 96 -12.37 14.11 5.80
C ASP A 96 -11.32 12.98 5.80
N TYR A 97 -11.22 12.25 4.70
CA TYR A 97 -10.23 11.21 4.55
C TYR A 97 -8.80 11.76 4.55
N ALA A 98 -8.56 12.89 3.88
CA ALA A 98 -7.25 13.54 3.89
C ALA A 98 -6.86 14.00 5.30
N GLU A 99 -7.82 14.44 6.12
CA GLU A 99 -7.57 14.74 7.53
C GLU A 99 -7.13 13.49 8.32
N GLN A 100 -7.83 12.37 8.15
CA GLN A 100 -7.46 11.11 8.81
C GLN A 100 -6.07 10.64 8.37
N LEU A 101 -5.77 10.66 7.07
CA LEU A 101 -4.47 10.26 6.56
C LEU A 101 -3.35 11.18 7.06
N ALA A 102 -3.59 12.50 7.15
CA ALA A 102 -2.63 13.44 7.75
C ALA A 102 -2.35 13.11 9.23
N ARG A 103 -3.38 12.79 10.00
CA ARG A 103 -3.22 12.33 11.40
C ARG A 103 -2.38 11.06 11.47
N VAL A 104 -2.64 10.08 10.61
CA VAL A 104 -1.86 8.84 10.55
C VAL A 104 -0.39 9.14 10.24
N VAL A 105 -0.10 9.97 9.23
CA VAL A 105 1.27 10.38 8.87
C VAL A 105 1.97 11.02 10.08
N LYS A 106 1.34 11.98 10.77
CA LYS A 106 1.90 12.63 11.96
C LYS A 106 2.19 11.61 13.08
N ARG A 107 1.31 10.63 13.30
CA ARG A 107 1.52 9.58 14.30
C ARG A 107 2.74 8.70 13.97
N PHE A 108 3.01 8.42 12.70
CA PHE A 108 4.23 7.74 12.28
C PHE A 108 5.46 8.62 12.51
N LEU A 109 5.44 9.88 12.08
CA LEU A 109 6.55 10.83 12.23
C LEU A 109 6.92 11.10 13.70
N ALA A 110 5.95 11.01 14.62
CA ALA A 110 6.18 11.11 16.06
C ALA A 110 6.94 9.92 16.67
N GLN A 111 7.10 8.81 15.94
CA GLN A 111 7.83 7.65 16.45
C GLN A 111 9.34 7.86 16.38
N LYS A 112 10.08 7.39 17.39
CA LYS A 112 11.56 7.46 17.42
C LYS A 112 12.17 6.84 16.16
N SER A 113 11.63 5.69 15.72
CA SER A 113 12.09 5.00 14.51
C SER A 113 11.78 5.72 13.20
N TRP A 114 10.94 6.77 13.22
CA TRP A 114 10.60 7.60 12.05
C TRP A 114 11.18 9.01 12.13
N LYS A 115 11.94 9.32 13.18
CA LYS A 115 12.57 10.65 13.35
C LYS A 115 13.48 10.94 12.17
N GLY A 116 13.37 12.18 11.63
CA GLY A 116 14.21 12.68 10.53
C GLY A 116 13.81 12.16 9.15
N VAL A 117 12.66 11.52 9.00
CA VAL A 117 12.12 11.14 7.68
C VAL A 117 11.85 12.41 6.85
N GLN A 118 12.49 12.50 5.69
CA GLN A 118 12.45 13.65 4.78
C GLN A 118 11.35 13.48 3.72
N ARG A 119 11.08 12.22 3.32
CA ARG A 119 10.08 11.87 2.29
C ARG A 119 9.31 10.62 2.68
N ILE A 120 8.00 10.64 2.43
CA ILE A 120 7.14 9.46 2.56
C ILE A 120 6.55 9.14 1.19
N ILE A 121 6.73 7.90 0.76
CA ILE A 121 6.14 7.37 -0.47
C ILE A 121 4.79 6.74 -0.12
N ILE A 122 3.74 7.19 -0.77
CA ILE A 122 2.39 6.63 -0.63
C ILE A 122 2.16 5.62 -1.75
N GLY A 123 2.09 4.35 -1.35
CA GLY A 123 1.85 3.20 -2.23
C GLY A 123 0.45 2.61 -2.07
N GLY A 124 0.27 1.42 -2.64
CA GLY A 124 -0.99 0.69 -2.57
C GLY A 124 -2.06 1.19 -3.54
N GLY A 125 -3.29 0.73 -3.33
CA GLY A 125 -4.39 0.98 -4.25
C GLY A 125 -4.90 2.43 -4.30
N LEU A 126 -4.55 3.27 -3.34
CA LEU A 126 -4.93 4.69 -3.29
C LEU A 126 -4.43 5.45 -4.53
N LYS A 127 -3.19 5.19 -4.93
CA LYS A 127 -2.55 5.83 -6.08
C LYS A 127 -3.30 5.67 -7.41
N GLN A 128 -4.12 4.62 -7.57
CA GLN A 128 -4.74 4.26 -8.84
C GLN A 128 -5.96 5.11 -9.22
N SER A 129 -6.42 6.02 -8.35
CA SER A 129 -7.57 6.89 -8.58
C SER A 129 -7.16 8.35 -8.52
N GLU A 130 -7.93 9.21 -9.17
CA GLU A 130 -7.77 10.66 -9.06
C GLU A 130 -8.08 11.15 -7.65
N ILE A 131 -9.14 10.60 -7.04
CA ILE A 131 -9.48 10.85 -5.63
C ILE A 131 -8.27 10.59 -4.73
N GLY A 132 -7.56 9.46 -4.94
CA GLY A 132 -6.39 9.13 -4.15
C GLY A 132 -5.21 10.08 -4.35
N LYS A 133 -5.00 10.58 -5.57
CA LYS A 133 -3.97 11.59 -5.85
C LYS A 133 -4.31 12.91 -5.16
N LEU A 134 -5.54 13.38 -5.29
CA LEU A 134 -6.01 14.60 -4.64
C LEU A 134 -5.97 14.48 -3.12
N ALA A 135 -6.30 13.31 -2.56
CA ALA A 135 -6.17 13.07 -1.12
C ALA A 135 -4.73 13.25 -0.64
N VAL A 136 -3.73 12.71 -1.37
CA VAL A 136 -2.32 12.87 -1.00
C VAL A 136 -1.87 14.33 -1.10
N GLU A 137 -2.31 15.08 -2.11
CA GLU A 137 -2.06 16.52 -2.24
C GLU A 137 -2.68 17.31 -1.10
N ALA A 138 -3.94 17.01 -0.75
CA ALA A 138 -4.62 17.64 0.39
C ALA A 138 -3.91 17.32 1.73
N VAL A 139 -3.39 16.10 1.89
CA VAL A 139 -2.55 15.74 3.06
C VAL A 139 -1.27 16.57 3.09
N ALA A 140 -0.58 16.70 1.96
CA ALA A 140 0.66 17.50 1.90
C ALA A 140 0.42 18.96 2.30
N GLN A 141 -0.69 19.56 1.82
CA GLN A 141 -1.09 20.92 2.19
C GLN A 141 -1.40 21.05 3.69
N ARG A 142 -2.08 20.04 4.28
CA ARG A 142 -2.38 20.05 5.74
C ARG A 142 -1.11 19.95 6.57
N LEU A 143 -0.19 19.04 6.20
CA LEU A 143 1.09 18.88 6.89
C LEU A 143 1.89 20.17 6.84
N PHE A 144 1.96 20.84 5.68
CA PHE A 144 2.64 22.10 5.53
C PHE A 144 2.02 23.20 6.41
N ARG A 145 0.70 23.33 6.46
CA ARG A 145 0.01 24.29 7.35
C ARG A 145 0.28 24.03 8.84
N ASP A 146 0.53 22.78 9.20
CA ASP A 146 0.80 22.34 10.56
C ASP A 146 2.32 22.32 10.88
N ASP A 147 3.13 22.99 10.06
CA ASP A 147 4.61 23.08 10.18
C ASP A 147 5.31 21.71 10.20
N VAL A 148 4.73 20.72 9.52
CA VAL A 148 5.32 19.38 9.37
C VAL A 148 6.02 19.25 8.02
N HIS A 149 7.34 19.45 8.03
CA HIS A 149 8.17 19.44 6.84
C HIS A 149 8.56 18.03 6.41
N VAL A 150 7.67 17.36 5.68
CA VAL A 150 7.90 16.07 5.03
C VAL A 150 7.34 16.09 3.62
N GLN A 151 8.11 15.57 2.67
CA GLN A 151 7.62 15.45 1.29
C GLN A 151 6.75 14.21 1.16
N LEU A 152 5.53 14.35 0.62
CA LEU A 152 4.71 13.22 0.20
C LEU A 152 4.87 13.01 -1.30
N ARG A 153 5.12 11.78 -1.71
CA ARG A 153 5.21 11.38 -3.13
C ARG A 153 4.42 10.09 -3.34
N LEU A 154 3.79 9.98 -4.48
CA LEU A 154 3.16 8.72 -4.88
C LEU A 154 4.22 7.75 -5.39
N LEU A 155 4.01 6.46 -5.14
CA LEU A 155 4.84 5.39 -5.68
C LEU A 155 5.03 5.56 -7.20
N HIS A 156 6.25 5.42 -7.72
CA HIS A 156 6.53 5.61 -9.16
C HIS A 156 5.82 4.54 -10.00
N HIS A 157 6.02 3.27 -9.68
CA HIS A 157 5.44 2.13 -10.41
C HIS A 157 3.94 2.00 -10.21
N HIS A 158 3.26 1.31 -11.12
CA HIS A 158 1.86 0.91 -10.91
C HIS A 158 1.72 0.14 -9.59
N ALA A 159 0.58 0.29 -8.91
CA ALA A 159 0.40 -0.34 -7.59
C ALA A 159 0.43 -1.87 -7.62
N ASP A 160 0.14 -2.49 -8.77
CA ASP A 160 0.23 -3.93 -8.97
C ASP A 160 1.66 -4.41 -9.33
N GLU A 161 2.61 -3.50 -9.56
CA GLU A 161 3.97 -3.81 -10.01
C GLU A 161 5.04 -3.51 -8.96
N GLY A 162 4.83 -2.49 -8.11
CA GLY A 162 5.82 -2.05 -7.12
C GLY A 162 6.27 -3.19 -6.19
N GLY A 163 5.31 -4.01 -5.69
CA GLY A 163 5.59 -5.17 -4.85
C GLY A 163 6.30 -6.33 -5.57
N LEU A 164 6.34 -6.31 -6.92
CA LEU A 164 7.09 -7.26 -7.72
C LEU A 164 8.48 -6.72 -8.06
N ILE A 165 8.58 -5.47 -8.53
CA ILE A 165 9.83 -4.85 -8.98
C ILE A 165 10.82 -4.67 -7.85
N GLY A 166 10.35 -4.35 -6.64
CA GLY A 166 11.21 -4.15 -5.47
C GLY A 166 12.13 -5.33 -5.15
N TRP A 167 11.76 -6.54 -5.56
CA TRP A 167 12.57 -7.74 -5.37
C TRP A 167 13.91 -7.72 -6.10
N LEU A 168 14.06 -6.89 -7.13
CA LEU A 168 15.37 -6.73 -7.82
C LEU A 168 16.47 -6.23 -6.87
N HIS A 169 16.12 -5.48 -5.85
CA HIS A 169 17.05 -4.94 -4.85
C HIS A 169 17.38 -5.92 -3.72
N LEU A 170 16.71 -7.08 -3.69
CA LEU A 170 16.91 -8.15 -2.72
C LEU A 170 17.39 -9.46 -3.38
N MET A 171 17.54 -9.45 -4.70
CA MET A 171 18.05 -10.61 -5.43
C MET A 171 19.53 -10.82 -5.10
N PRO A 172 19.96 -12.06 -4.79
CA PRO A 172 21.38 -12.39 -4.59
C PRO A 172 22.27 -11.89 -5.72
N ALA A 173 23.40 -11.29 -5.40
CA ALA A 173 24.30 -10.67 -6.38
C ALA A 173 24.77 -11.68 -7.45
N ASP A 174 25.13 -12.89 -7.06
CA ASP A 174 25.55 -13.96 -7.97
C ASP A 174 24.42 -14.38 -8.93
N LEU A 175 23.18 -14.38 -8.47
CA LEU A 175 22.02 -14.63 -9.33
C LEU A 175 21.72 -13.41 -10.21
N ALA A 176 21.84 -12.19 -9.67
CA ALA A 176 21.64 -10.97 -10.44
C ALA A 176 22.67 -10.82 -11.58
N GLU A 177 23.88 -11.36 -11.42
CA GLU A 177 24.89 -11.40 -12.48
C GLU A 177 24.55 -12.40 -13.59
N ARG A 178 24.04 -13.58 -13.23
CA ARG A 178 23.78 -14.69 -14.19
C ARG A 178 22.43 -14.61 -14.88
N TYR A 179 21.47 -13.97 -14.24
CA TYR A 179 20.08 -13.89 -14.71
C TYR A 179 19.59 -12.45 -14.82
N ARG A 180 18.67 -12.22 -15.73
CA ARG A 180 18.02 -10.90 -15.91
C ARG A 180 16.52 -10.98 -15.69
N ALA A 181 16.00 -12.14 -15.38
CA ALA A 181 14.57 -12.32 -15.07
C ALA A 181 14.40 -13.24 -13.87
N MET A 182 13.40 -12.92 -13.06
CA MET A 182 13.06 -13.67 -11.87
C MET A 182 11.55 -13.70 -11.68
N LEU A 183 11.10 -14.63 -10.84
CA LEU A 183 9.72 -14.70 -10.35
C LEU A 183 9.57 -13.86 -9.08
N ALA A 184 8.47 -13.12 -9.01
CA ALA A 184 8.11 -12.34 -7.85
C ALA A 184 6.64 -12.53 -7.49
N VAL A 185 6.34 -12.50 -6.19
CA VAL A 185 5.01 -12.64 -5.62
C VAL A 185 4.76 -11.47 -4.68
N ASP A 186 3.57 -10.87 -4.77
CA ASP A 186 3.07 -9.84 -3.85
C ASP A 186 1.74 -10.30 -3.25
N ILE A 187 1.79 -10.71 -1.98
CA ILE A 187 0.63 -11.17 -1.21
C ILE A 187 0.03 -9.96 -0.49
N GLY A 188 -1.12 -9.50 -0.93
CA GLY A 188 -1.89 -8.47 -0.23
C GLY A 188 -3.13 -9.05 0.44
N GLY A 189 -3.76 -8.30 1.34
CA GLY A 189 -4.96 -8.75 2.05
C GLY A 189 -6.21 -9.01 1.18
N THR A 190 -6.23 -8.54 -0.07
CA THR A 190 -7.36 -8.76 -0.99
C THR A 190 -6.94 -9.48 -2.27
N ASN A 191 -5.75 -9.20 -2.76
CA ASN A 191 -5.25 -9.75 -4.03
C ASN A 191 -3.84 -10.27 -3.84
N ILE A 192 -3.54 -11.35 -4.55
CA ILE A 192 -2.20 -11.88 -4.74
C ILE A 192 -1.79 -11.63 -6.19
N ARG A 193 -0.55 -11.24 -6.38
CA ARG A 193 0.05 -11.03 -7.70
C ARG A 193 1.31 -11.86 -7.83
N CYS A 194 1.43 -12.56 -8.94
CA CYS A 194 2.64 -13.25 -9.33
C CYS A 194 3.10 -12.68 -10.66
N GLY A 195 4.40 -12.51 -10.87
CA GLY A 195 4.89 -11.94 -12.12
C GLY A 195 6.33 -12.29 -12.44
N ILE A 196 6.68 -12.14 -13.71
CA ILE A 196 8.05 -12.19 -14.20
C ILE A 196 8.58 -10.77 -14.25
N VAL A 197 9.56 -10.46 -13.42
CA VAL A 197 10.30 -9.19 -13.43
C VAL A 197 11.58 -9.36 -14.22
N ARG A 198 11.87 -8.43 -15.12
CA ARG A 198 13.05 -8.46 -15.97
C ARG A 198 13.81 -7.16 -15.97
N LEU A 199 15.13 -7.25 -15.80
CA LEU A 199 16.08 -6.17 -16.05
C LEU A 199 16.43 -6.07 -17.53
N PRO A 200 16.64 -4.86 -18.09
CA PRO A 200 17.17 -4.68 -19.43
C PRO A 200 18.63 -5.15 -19.55
N LYS A 201 19.20 -5.06 -20.76
CA LYS A 201 20.58 -5.48 -21.01
C LYS A 201 21.62 -4.64 -20.25
N ASP A 202 21.38 -3.35 -20.12
CA ASP A 202 22.19 -2.38 -19.38
C ASP A 202 22.05 -2.49 -17.84
N ARG A 203 21.16 -3.38 -17.37
CA ARG A 203 20.86 -3.61 -15.95
C ARG A 203 20.41 -2.37 -15.17
N ASP A 204 19.98 -1.31 -15.84
CA ASP A 204 19.43 -0.14 -15.20
C ASP A 204 18.09 -0.50 -14.48
N PRO A 205 18.01 -0.41 -13.15
CA PRO A 205 16.80 -0.77 -12.41
C PRO A 205 15.62 0.16 -12.71
N ARG A 206 15.87 1.38 -13.21
CA ARG A 206 14.82 2.33 -13.64
C ARG A 206 14.03 1.81 -14.84
N LYS A 207 14.64 0.93 -15.63
CA LYS A 207 14.05 0.33 -16.83
C LYS A 207 13.53 -1.09 -16.57
N ALA A 208 13.49 -1.53 -15.33
CA ALA A 208 12.93 -2.82 -14.95
C ALA A 208 11.45 -2.91 -15.35
N LYS A 209 11.01 -4.08 -15.78
CA LYS A 209 9.63 -4.32 -16.24
C LYS A 209 9.05 -5.58 -15.63
N VAL A 210 7.78 -5.52 -15.32
CA VAL A 210 6.95 -6.72 -15.19
C VAL A 210 6.58 -7.16 -16.61
N VAL A 211 7.13 -8.28 -17.06
CA VAL A 211 6.93 -8.81 -18.42
C VAL A 211 5.51 -9.33 -18.60
N ILE A 212 5.06 -10.06 -17.59
CA ILE A 212 3.71 -10.60 -17.45
C ILE A 212 3.42 -10.76 -15.96
N SER A 213 2.19 -10.57 -15.58
CA SER A 213 1.71 -10.85 -14.24
C SER A 213 0.31 -11.41 -14.24
N GLU A 214 0.04 -12.25 -13.26
CA GLU A 214 -1.28 -12.75 -12.92
C GLU A 214 -1.74 -12.16 -11.62
N LYS A 215 -3.06 -12.00 -11.47
CA LYS A 215 -3.68 -11.42 -10.29
C LYS A 215 -4.88 -12.26 -9.87
N TRP A 216 -4.83 -12.73 -8.65
CA TRP A 216 -5.91 -13.49 -8.03
C TRP A 216 -6.54 -12.69 -6.88
N SER A 217 -7.86 -12.47 -6.94
CA SER A 217 -8.64 -11.80 -5.89
C SER A 217 -9.09 -12.81 -4.83
N HIS A 218 -8.14 -13.36 -4.08
CA HIS A 218 -8.35 -14.45 -3.12
C HIS A 218 -9.37 -14.12 -2.03
N ALA A 219 -9.49 -12.85 -1.61
CA ALA A 219 -10.46 -12.45 -0.59
C ALA A 219 -11.92 -12.44 -1.09
N ARG A 220 -12.16 -12.54 -2.42
CA ARG A 220 -13.48 -12.68 -3.03
C ARG A 220 -13.82 -14.12 -3.38
N ASP A 221 -12.87 -14.99 -3.19
CA ASP A 221 -13.05 -16.43 -3.43
C ASP A 221 -13.48 -17.09 -2.12
N GLU A 222 -14.77 -17.27 -1.96
CA GLU A 222 -15.38 -17.87 -0.77
C GLU A 222 -14.87 -19.29 -0.47
N THR A 223 -14.27 -19.96 -1.46
CA THR A 223 -13.67 -21.28 -1.29
C THR A 223 -12.28 -21.23 -0.65
N THR A 224 -11.63 -20.05 -0.68
CA THR A 224 -10.28 -19.85 -0.15
C THR A 224 -10.33 -19.45 1.33
N THR A 225 -10.42 -20.45 2.21
CA THR A 225 -10.52 -20.25 3.67
C THR A 225 -9.26 -20.62 4.44
N ARG A 226 -8.32 -21.33 3.80
CA ARG A 226 -7.11 -21.87 4.43
C ARG A 226 -5.83 -21.41 3.72
N LYS A 227 -4.77 -21.21 4.50
CA LYS A 227 -3.45 -20.82 3.99
C LYS A 227 -2.86 -21.80 2.96
N GLU A 228 -3.16 -23.10 3.10
CA GLU A 228 -2.69 -24.14 2.16
C GLU A 228 -3.27 -23.95 0.75
N GLN A 229 -4.51 -23.46 0.65
CA GLN A 229 -5.16 -23.12 -0.62
C GLN A 229 -4.52 -21.89 -1.25
N VAL A 230 -4.16 -20.90 -0.42
CA VAL A 230 -3.43 -19.72 -0.90
C VAL A 230 -2.05 -20.11 -1.44
N VAL A 231 -1.31 -20.96 -0.72
CA VAL A 231 0.00 -21.44 -1.16
C VAL A 231 -0.12 -22.26 -2.46
N GLN A 232 -1.19 -23.05 -2.60
CA GLN A 232 -1.43 -23.79 -3.83
C GLN A 232 -1.72 -22.84 -5.00
N GLY A 233 -2.61 -21.87 -4.84
CA GLY A 233 -2.93 -20.91 -5.90
C GLY A 233 -1.71 -20.07 -6.32
N ILE A 234 -0.83 -19.71 -5.39
CA ILE A 234 0.45 -19.06 -5.72
C ILE A 234 1.33 -19.99 -6.55
N ALA A 235 1.45 -21.26 -6.15
CA ALA A 235 2.25 -22.24 -6.88
C ALA A 235 1.72 -22.46 -8.31
N ASP A 236 0.41 -22.54 -8.49
CA ASP A 236 -0.24 -22.71 -9.79
C ASP A 236 0.05 -21.53 -10.70
N MET A 237 -0.12 -20.26 -10.23
CA MET A 237 0.26 -19.06 -10.97
C MET A 237 1.75 -19.04 -11.34
N LEU A 238 2.65 -19.46 -10.43
CA LEU A 238 4.07 -19.52 -10.72
C LEU A 238 4.41 -20.57 -11.80
N ILE A 239 3.75 -21.72 -11.78
CA ILE A 239 3.92 -22.79 -12.80
C ILE A 239 3.50 -22.25 -14.18
N GLU A 240 2.38 -21.54 -14.28
CA GLU A 240 1.93 -20.92 -15.53
C GLU A 240 2.92 -19.86 -16.04
N LEU A 241 3.46 -19.04 -15.14
CA LEU A 241 4.51 -18.06 -15.48
C LEU A 241 5.81 -18.73 -15.95
N ILE A 242 6.21 -19.85 -15.36
CA ILE A 242 7.37 -20.63 -15.84
C ILE A 242 7.11 -21.20 -17.23
N ALA A 243 5.93 -21.74 -17.49
CA ALA A 243 5.54 -22.22 -18.81
C ALA A 243 5.58 -21.10 -19.85
N TYR A 244 5.07 -19.91 -19.48
CA TYR A 244 5.19 -18.71 -20.31
C TYR A 244 6.65 -18.35 -20.59
N ALA A 245 7.51 -18.34 -19.55
CA ALA A 245 8.93 -18.00 -19.71
C ALA A 245 9.64 -18.96 -20.68
N ARG A 246 9.39 -20.27 -20.55
CA ARG A 246 9.93 -21.30 -21.47
C ARG A 246 9.49 -21.05 -22.91
N LYS A 247 8.20 -20.83 -23.14
CA LYS A 247 7.63 -20.52 -24.46
C LYS A 247 8.27 -19.29 -25.08
N HIS A 248 8.58 -18.27 -24.29
CA HIS A 248 9.16 -17.01 -24.75
C HIS A 248 10.68 -16.93 -24.61
N ARG A 249 11.36 -18.05 -24.30
CA ARG A 249 12.81 -18.17 -24.14
C ARG A 249 13.39 -17.15 -23.13
N ILE A 250 12.63 -16.91 -22.03
CA ILE A 250 13.08 -16.07 -20.92
C ILE A 250 13.79 -16.98 -19.92
N LYS A 251 15.10 -16.78 -19.73
CA LYS A 251 15.89 -17.50 -18.72
C LYS A 251 15.60 -16.94 -17.35
N LEU A 252 14.88 -17.69 -16.53
CA LEU A 252 14.55 -17.34 -15.14
C LEU A 252 15.68 -17.70 -14.18
N ALA A 253 15.89 -16.87 -13.16
CA ALA A 253 16.65 -17.29 -11.99
C ALA A 253 15.90 -18.40 -11.25
N PRO A 254 16.59 -19.37 -10.62
CA PRO A 254 15.98 -20.39 -9.79
C PRO A 254 15.54 -19.82 -8.43
N TRP A 255 14.95 -18.63 -8.44
CA TRP A 255 14.70 -17.83 -7.25
C TRP A 255 13.33 -17.12 -7.35
N VAL A 256 12.61 -17.15 -6.24
CA VAL A 256 11.29 -16.51 -6.10
C VAL A 256 11.32 -15.56 -4.92
N GLY A 257 11.11 -14.27 -5.17
CA GLY A 257 10.88 -13.30 -4.11
C GLY A 257 9.40 -13.24 -3.72
N VAL A 258 9.07 -13.40 -2.44
CA VAL A 258 7.69 -13.38 -1.94
C VAL A 258 7.51 -12.25 -0.93
N ALA A 259 6.80 -11.21 -1.33
CA ALA A 259 6.33 -10.15 -0.45
C ALA A 259 5.06 -10.61 0.27
N CYS A 260 5.03 -10.49 1.60
CA CYS A 260 3.94 -10.97 2.44
C CYS A 260 3.68 -9.98 3.59
N PRO A 261 2.42 -9.70 3.94
CA PRO A 261 2.11 -8.90 5.12
C PRO A 261 2.71 -9.50 6.38
N GLY A 262 3.08 -8.63 7.31
CA GLY A 262 3.51 -9.03 8.65
C GLY A 262 5.00 -8.92 8.91
N ARG A 263 5.39 -9.37 10.10
CA ARG A 263 6.78 -9.37 10.56
C ARG A 263 7.44 -10.69 10.23
N ILE A 264 8.45 -10.64 9.39
CA ILE A 264 9.19 -11.81 8.92
C ILE A 264 10.42 -12.02 9.82
N ARG A 265 10.65 -13.27 10.26
CA ARG A 265 11.87 -13.66 10.96
C ARG A 265 12.94 -14.13 9.97
N GLN A 266 14.18 -14.17 10.43
CA GLN A 266 15.33 -14.60 9.61
C GLN A 266 15.22 -16.04 9.08
N ASP A 267 14.51 -16.89 9.80
CA ASP A 267 14.22 -18.28 9.37
C ASP A 267 13.11 -18.36 8.31
N GLY A 268 12.47 -17.25 7.96
CA GLY A 268 11.35 -17.17 7.01
C GLY A 268 9.99 -17.49 7.62
N SER A 269 9.87 -17.64 8.95
CA SER A 269 8.59 -17.72 9.61
C SER A 269 7.97 -16.32 9.78
N ILE A 270 6.65 -16.27 9.92
CA ILE A 270 5.91 -15.03 10.09
C ILE A 270 5.46 -14.93 11.55
N SER A 271 5.77 -13.82 12.23
CA SER A 271 5.47 -13.72 13.66
C SER A 271 4.12 -13.08 13.97
N ARG A 272 3.62 -12.17 13.12
CA ARG A 272 2.36 -11.42 13.28
C ARG A 272 2.05 -10.59 12.05
N GLY A 273 0.85 -9.99 11.99
CA GLY A 273 0.48 -8.99 10.98
C GLY A 273 -0.16 -9.58 9.72
N THR A 274 -0.69 -10.79 9.79
CA THR A 274 -1.34 -11.52 8.69
C THR A 274 -2.85 -11.64 8.86
N GLN A 275 -3.46 -10.79 9.70
CA GLN A 275 -4.89 -10.86 10.04
C GLN A 275 -5.83 -10.70 8.83
N ASN A 276 -5.35 -10.15 7.71
CA ASN A 276 -6.10 -9.99 6.47
C ASN A 276 -5.92 -11.17 5.48
N LEU A 277 -5.24 -12.24 5.92
CA LEU A 277 -5.04 -13.46 5.12
C LEU A 277 -5.84 -14.61 5.71
N PRO A 278 -6.34 -15.55 4.90
CA PRO A 278 -7.10 -16.70 5.39
C PRO A 278 -6.20 -17.67 6.16
N GLY A 279 -6.65 -18.10 7.33
CA GLY A 279 -5.93 -19.02 8.21
C GLY A 279 -4.85 -18.36 9.07
N ASP A 280 -4.21 -19.15 9.92
CA ASP A 280 -3.13 -18.70 10.81
C ASP A 280 -1.75 -18.86 10.15
N TRP A 281 -1.22 -17.75 9.63
CA TRP A 281 0.11 -17.68 8.99
C TRP A 281 1.24 -17.53 10.00
N ALA A 282 0.93 -17.13 11.25
CA ALA A 282 1.90 -16.99 12.32
C ALA A 282 2.08 -18.29 13.14
N HIS A 283 1.34 -19.36 12.79
CA HIS A 283 1.48 -20.65 13.45
C HIS A 283 2.91 -21.17 13.33
N ARG A 284 3.48 -21.66 14.44
CA ARG A 284 4.90 -22.08 14.54
C ARG A 284 5.31 -23.15 13.52
N ASP A 285 4.39 -24.03 13.14
CA ASP A 285 4.64 -25.11 12.20
C ASP A 285 4.43 -24.70 10.73
N PHE A 286 4.02 -23.46 10.48
CA PHE A 286 3.84 -22.96 9.13
C PHE A 286 5.06 -22.16 8.66
N HIS A 287 5.60 -22.57 7.52
CA HIS A 287 6.76 -21.95 6.92
C HIS A 287 6.51 -21.76 5.42
N LEU A 288 6.12 -20.53 5.01
CA LEU A 288 5.73 -20.25 3.62
C LEU A 288 6.82 -20.61 2.59
N PRO A 289 8.10 -20.25 2.76
CA PRO A 289 9.15 -20.66 1.82
C PRO A 289 9.22 -22.16 1.61
N ARG A 290 9.21 -22.94 2.70
CA ARG A 290 9.23 -24.42 2.61
C ARG A 290 7.99 -24.98 1.94
N ALA A 291 6.82 -24.40 2.22
CA ALA A 291 5.55 -24.82 1.63
C ALA A 291 5.50 -24.56 0.12
N LEU A 292 6.09 -23.44 -0.35
CA LEU A 292 6.24 -23.15 -1.78
C LEU A 292 7.28 -24.03 -2.44
N CYS A 293 8.45 -24.23 -1.85
CA CYS A 293 9.48 -25.12 -2.41
C CYS A 293 8.99 -26.57 -2.56
N LYS A 294 8.09 -27.03 -1.66
CA LYS A 294 7.44 -28.34 -1.81
C LYS A 294 6.57 -28.44 -3.08
N ARG A 295 5.90 -27.38 -3.47
CA ARG A 295 5.00 -27.33 -4.63
C ARG A 295 5.71 -26.96 -5.92
N LEU A 296 6.77 -26.19 -5.79
CA LEU A 296 7.64 -25.76 -6.89
C LEU A 296 9.08 -26.10 -6.56
N PRO A 297 9.48 -27.37 -6.61
CA PRO A 297 10.83 -27.81 -6.18
C PRO A 297 11.92 -27.32 -7.11
N ARG A 298 11.63 -27.08 -8.38
CA ARG A 298 12.61 -26.68 -9.39
C ARG A 298 12.05 -25.62 -10.33
N ILE A 299 12.87 -24.64 -10.65
CA ILE A 299 12.67 -23.72 -11.78
C ILE A 299 13.67 -24.13 -12.84
N ASP A 300 13.18 -24.56 -14.01
CA ASP A 300 13.92 -25.30 -14.99
C ASP A 300 14.61 -26.52 -14.33
N GLU A 301 15.93 -26.63 -14.44
CA GLU A 301 16.65 -27.77 -13.86
C GLU A 301 17.26 -27.50 -12.48
N GLN A 302 17.11 -26.29 -11.96
CA GLN A 302 17.74 -25.87 -10.71
C GLN A 302 16.75 -25.89 -9.54
N GLN A 303 17.26 -26.17 -8.34
CA GLN A 303 16.46 -26.15 -7.12
C GLN A 303 15.92 -24.74 -6.86
N THR A 304 14.62 -24.65 -6.58
CA THR A 304 13.97 -23.37 -6.26
C THR A 304 14.44 -22.85 -4.91
N GLN A 305 14.85 -21.60 -4.90
CA GLN A 305 15.08 -20.81 -3.69
C GLN A 305 13.94 -19.81 -3.51
N VAL A 306 13.41 -19.69 -2.31
CA VAL A 306 12.34 -18.75 -1.98
C VAL A 306 12.81 -17.80 -0.90
N MET A 307 12.78 -16.49 -1.19
CA MET A 307 13.05 -15.43 -0.22
C MET A 307 11.72 -14.77 0.20
N LEU A 308 11.57 -14.50 1.50
CA LEU A 308 10.40 -13.86 2.06
C LEU A 308 10.75 -12.52 2.71
N HIS A 309 10.00 -11.46 2.39
CA HIS A 309 10.08 -10.17 3.06
C HIS A 309 8.69 -9.54 3.22
N ASN A 310 8.62 -8.45 4.02
CA ASN A 310 7.39 -7.71 4.20
C ASN A 310 6.96 -6.97 2.91
N ASP A 311 5.66 -6.93 2.63
CA ASP A 311 5.06 -6.34 1.42
C ASP A 311 5.31 -4.83 1.29
N ALA A 312 5.19 -4.06 2.39
CA ALA A 312 5.49 -2.63 2.37
C ALA A 312 6.98 -2.37 2.12
N VAL A 313 7.86 -3.23 2.67
CA VAL A 313 9.30 -3.14 2.40
C VAL A 313 9.57 -3.34 0.92
N VAL A 314 9.11 -4.43 0.34
CA VAL A 314 9.40 -4.70 -1.08
C VAL A 314 8.82 -3.62 -1.98
N GLN A 315 7.60 -3.16 -1.69
CA GLN A 315 7.00 -2.06 -2.45
C GLN A 315 7.82 -0.77 -2.33
N GLY A 316 8.33 -0.46 -1.14
CA GLY A 316 9.22 0.68 -0.93
C GLY A 316 10.53 0.55 -1.73
N LEU A 317 11.18 -0.61 -1.70
CA LEU A 317 12.44 -0.83 -2.42
C LEU A 317 12.35 -0.58 -3.93
N SER A 318 11.17 -0.72 -4.53
CA SER A 318 10.96 -0.34 -5.94
C SER A 318 11.25 1.15 -6.22
N GLN A 319 11.35 1.99 -5.17
CA GLN A 319 11.62 3.42 -5.29
C GLN A 319 13.10 3.79 -5.22
N LEU A 320 13.97 2.87 -4.79
CA LEU A 320 15.40 3.15 -4.63
C LEU A 320 16.03 3.90 -5.81
N PRO A 321 15.73 3.54 -7.09
CA PRO A 321 16.32 4.23 -8.24
C PRO A 321 15.89 5.71 -8.41
N TYR A 322 14.94 6.19 -7.60
CA TYR A 322 14.35 7.53 -7.69
C TYR A 322 14.56 8.35 -6.41
N LEU A 323 15.51 7.95 -5.55
CA LEU A 323 15.72 8.51 -4.21
C LEU A 323 17.17 8.93 -3.98
N ASP A 324 17.89 9.30 -5.03
CA ASP A 324 19.31 9.68 -4.96
C ASP A 324 19.56 10.94 -4.10
N ASP A 325 18.51 11.77 -3.91
CA ASP A 325 18.55 13.05 -3.19
C ASP A 325 18.12 12.97 -1.70
N ILE A 326 17.74 11.78 -1.23
CA ILE A 326 17.13 11.60 0.10
C ILE A 326 17.84 10.51 0.89
N ARG A 327 18.20 10.84 2.14
CA ARG A 327 18.83 9.89 3.05
C ARG A 327 17.84 9.10 3.89
N HIS A 328 16.82 9.74 4.46
CA HIS A 328 15.84 9.13 5.36
C HIS A 328 14.46 9.24 4.75
N TRP A 329 13.86 8.12 4.48
CA TRP A 329 12.54 8.08 3.86
C TRP A 329 11.70 6.91 4.38
N GLY A 330 10.41 6.98 4.14
CA GLY A 330 9.47 5.94 4.51
C GLY A 330 8.50 5.61 3.38
N VAL A 331 7.81 4.49 3.53
CA VAL A 331 6.69 4.11 2.68
C VAL A 331 5.46 3.82 3.54
N LEU A 332 4.30 4.26 3.09
CA LEU A 332 3.00 3.85 3.59
C LEU A 332 2.21 3.24 2.44
N THR A 333 1.86 1.97 2.55
CA THR A 333 1.08 1.25 1.52
C THR A 333 -0.38 1.21 1.94
N VAL A 334 -1.22 2.03 1.30
CA VAL A 334 -2.64 2.18 1.62
C VAL A 334 -3.47 1.20 0.82
N GLY A 335 -3.99 0.19 1.50
CA GLY A 335 -4.80 -0.90 0.96
C GLY A 335 -5.96 -1.28 1.87
N THR A 336 -6.16 -2.57 2.10
CA THR A 336 -7.11 -3.12 3.10
C THR A 336 -6.71 -2.71 4.52
N GLY A 337 -5.40 -2.61 4.78
CA GLY A 337 -4.79 -1.96 5.92
C GLY A 337 -3.73 -0.97 5.46
N VAL A 338 -2.91 -0.46 6.39
CA VAL A 338 -1.76 0.40 6.07
C VAL A 338 -0.46 -0.30 6.46
N GLY A 339 0.26 -0.77 5.45
CA GLY A 339 1.62 -1.27 5.60
C GLY A 339 2.61 -0.09 5.70
N ASN A 340 3.75 -0.33 6.34
CA ASN A 340 4.75 0.73 6.54
C ASN A 340 6.16 0.15 6.62
N ALA A 341 7.13 0.94 6.13
CA ALA A 341 8.55 0.70 6.33
C ALA A 341 9.32 2.03 6.31
N ARG A 342 10.48 2.05 6.98
CA ARG A 342 11.38 3.21 7.05
C ARG A 342 12.78 2.77 6.68
N TYR A 343 13.50 3.64 5.93
CA TYR A 343 14.79 3.33 5.35
C TYR A 343 15.78 4.47 5.59
N THR A 344 17.06 4.07 5.69
CA THR A 344 18.22 4.97 5.65
C THR A 344 19.13 4.57 4.51
N MET A 345 19.39 5.51 3.57
CA MET A 345 20.38 5.32 2.53
C MET A 345 21.79 5.42 3.13
N ARG A 346 22.66 4.46 2.80
CA ARG A 346 24.09 4.54 3.17
C ARG A 346 24.77 5.57 2.29
N ARG A 347 25.70 6.37 2.85
CA ARG A 347 26.53 7.29 2.06
C ARG A 347 27.43 6.49 1.12
N ARG A 348 27.51 6.88 -0.12
CA ARG A 348 28.50 6.32 -1.04
C ARG A 348 29.89 6.67 -0.55
N ARG A 349 30.81 5.71 -0.50
CA ARG A 349 32.22 5.95 -0.21
C ARG A 349 32.74 6.95 -1.26
N GLY A 350 33.06 8.19 -0.86
CA GLY A 350 33.55 9.26 -1.74
C GLY A 350 32.86 10.61 -1.53
N GLU A 351 31.69 10.68 -0.89
CA GLU A 351 31.01 11.96 -0.62
C GLU A 351 31.62 12.73 0.58
N ASP A 352 32.39 12.06 1.45
CA ASP A 352 33.02 12.71 2.60
C ASP A 352 34.33 13.48 2.25
N ALA A 353 34.87 13.32 1.04
CA ALA A 353 36.08 14.03 0.64
C ALA A 353 35.82 15.49 0.16
N GLY A 354 34.59 15.81 -0.24
CA GLY A 354 34.22 17.12 -0.78
C GLY A 354 33.87 18.18 0.28
N HIS A 355 33.43 17.77 1.47
CA HIS A 355 33.00 18.73 2.51
C HIS A 355 34.11 19.08 3.53
N ALA A 356 35.22 18.34 3.55
CA ALA A 356 36.37 18.68 4.40
C ALA A 356 37.23 19.83 3.81
N GLU A 357 37.16 20.04 2.49
CA GLU A 357 37.94 21.16 1.85
C GLU A 357 37.16 22.47 1.78
N GLU A 358 35.84 22.50 1.81
CA GLU A 358 35.06 23.73 1.85
C GLU A 358 35.05 24.39 3.25
N GLY A 359 35.12 23.58 4.33
CA GLY A 359 35.15 24.08 5.70
C GLY A 359 36.44 24.81 6.12
N SER A 360 37.53 24.59 5.39
CA SER A 360 38.83 25.24 5.69
C SER A 360 39.11 26.54 4.90
N ARG A 361 38.29 26.88 3.91
CA ARG A 361 38.42 28.12 3.12
C ARG A 361 37.54 29.29 3.58
N GLU A 362 36.55 29.06 4.43
CA GLU A 362 35.64 30.12 4.91
C GLU A 362 36.05 30.79 6.23
N ALA A 363 37.13 30.35 6.88
CA ALA A 363 37.61 30.97 8.15
C ALA A 363 38.46 32.24 7.98
N GLY A 364 38.63 32.72 6.78
CA GLY A 364 39.63 33.81 6.54
C GLY A 364 39.14 34.98 5.70
N VAL A 365 37.93 35.50 5.79
CA VAL A 365 37.62 36.91 5.41
C VAL A 365 36.21 37.29 5.88
N ARG A 366 36.08 37.87 7.06
CA ARG A 366 34.92 38.71 7.39
C ARG A 366 35.42 40.10 7.75
N LYS A 367 35.42 40.99 6.78
CA LYS A 367 35.33 42.44 7.01
C LYS A 367 34.35 43.04 5.99
N HIS A 368 33.30 43.59 6.56
CA HIS A 368 32.39 44.63 6.04
C HIS A 368 31.98 44.61 4.55
N ALA A 369 30.75 44.19 4.26
CA ALA A 369 29.96 44.77 3.17
C ALA A 369 28.49 44.83 3.59
N GLN A 370 27.92 46.03 3.59
CA GLN A 370 26.48 46.29 3.72
C GLN A 370 25.71 45.72 2.51
N PRO A 371 24.46 45.25 2.69
CA PRO A 371 23.66 44.77 1.57
C PRO A 371 23.10 45.94 0.74
N PRO A 372 22.99 45.80 -0.59
CA PRO A 372 22.36 46.79 -1.44
C PRO A 372 20.84 46.79 -1.28
N ALA A 373 20.25 47.96 -1.26
CA ALA A 373 18.82 48.22 -1.22
C ALA A 373 18.12 47.69 -2.49
N GLY A 374 17.13 46.85 -2.32
CA GLY A 374 16.22 46.39 -3.37
C GLY A 374 15.15 47.45 -3.69
N PRO A 375 14.60 47.45 -4.93
CA PRO A 375 13.65 48.48 -5.38
C PRO A 375 12.28 48.39 -4.73
N ALA A 376 11.80 49.51 -4.27
CA ALA A 376 10.50 49.73 -3.69
C ALA A 376 9.36 49.48 -4.72
N LEU A 377 8.46 48.59 -4.43
CA LEU A 377 7.16 48.49 -5.11
C LEU A 377 6.16 49.41 -4.45
N ARG A 378 5.72 50.38 -5.24
CA ARG A 378 4.71 51.38 -4.86
C ARG A 378 3.37 50.70 -4.55
N THR A 379 2.87 50.86 -3.33
CA THR A 379 1.52 50.61 -2.93
C THR A 379 0.63 51.80 -3.31
N ALA A 380 -0.40 51.54 -4.11
CA ALA A 380 -1.50 52.47 -4.31
C ALA A 380 -2.50 52.33 -3.15
N ALA A 381 -2.63 53.38 -2.41
CA ALA A 381 -3.61 53.54 -1.34
C ALA A 381 -5.03 53.79 -1.89
N ALA A 382 -6.05 53.18 -1.30
CA ALA A 382 -7.40 53.70 -1.31
C ALA A 382 -8.03 53.60 0.07
N LYS A 383 -8.32 54.77 0.54
CA LYS A 383 -9.12 55.21 1.67
C LYS A 383 -10.49 54.56 1.79
N LYS A 384 -10.94 54.47 3.00
CA LYS A 384 -12.25 54.84 3.65
C LYS A 384 -12.78 53.69 4.46
N GLU A 385 -13.37 53.78 5.61
CA GLU A 385 -13.64 54.83 6.63
C GLU A 385 -14.24 54.07 7.84
N ALA A 386 -13.99 54.64 8.99
CA ALA A 386 -14.48 54.18 10.30
C ALA A 386 -16.01 54.22 10.44
N ALA A 387 -16.48 53.52 11.39
CA ALA A 387 -17.63 53.74 12.28
C ALA A 387 -18.71 52.64 12.22
N LYS A 388 -18.87 51.84 13.27
CA LYS A 388 -19.85 52.04 14.33
C LYS A 388 -19.77 50.93 15.39
N LYS A 389 -19.38 51.34 16.56
CA LYS A 389 -19.74 50.66 17.82
C LYS A 389 -21.24 50.84 18.04
N THR A 390 -21.96 49.77 18.37
CA THR A 390 -23.06 49.84 19.30
C THR A 390 -23.22 48.51 20.02
N ALA A 391 -23.22 48.62 21.33
CA ALA A 391 -23.45 47.57 22.30
C ALA A 391 -24.93 47.14 22.29
N VAL A 392 -25.18 45.86 22.50
CA VAL A 392 -26.46 45.41 23.11
C VAL A 392 -26.14 44.33 24.14
N LYS A 393 -26.68 44.58 25.29
CA LYS A 393 -26.65 43.95 26.59
C LYS A 393 -27.14 42.50 26.63
N ASP A 394 -26.62 41.82 27.65
CA ASP A 394 -27.13 40.69 28.42
C ASP A 394 -28.62 40.36 28.29
N VAL A 395 -28.92 39.09 28.09
CA VAL A 395 -30.11 38.45 28.66
C VAL A 395 -29.71 37.13 29.28
N ALA A 396 -29.96 37.06 30.57
CA ALA A 396 -29.67 35.96 31.49
C ALA A 396 -30.56 34.74 31.29
N ALA A 397 -29.97 33.61 31.58
CA ALA A 397 -30.48 32.36 32.14
C ALA A 397 -32.00 32.16 32.34
N GLN A 398 -32.54 31.09 31.79
CA GLN A 398 -33.52 30.25 32.46
C GLN A 398 -33.39 28.77 32.06
N LYS A 399 -33.07 27.93 33.07
CA LYS A 399 -33.29 26.48 33.05
C LYS A 399 -34.79 26.19 33.16
N PRO A 400 -35.29 25.13 32.58
CA PRO A 400 -36.37 24.36 33.16
C PRO A 400 -35.94 22.97 33.61
N ALA A 401 -36.44 22.66 34.81
CA ALA A 401 -36.25 21.42 35.53
C ALA A 401 -36.96 20.21 34.89
N GLY A 402 -36.47 19.06 35.27
CA GLY A 402 -36.73 17.74 34.75
C GLY A 402 -38.16 17.21 34.76
N LYS A 403 -38.34 16.18 33.95
CA LYS A 403 -39.23 15.04 34.22
C LYS A 403 -38.65 13.79 33.55
N LYS A 404 -38.34 12.79 34.40
CA LYS A 404 -38.17 11.41 33.97
C LYS A 404 -39.52 10.82 33.54
N PRO A 405 -39.55 9.99 32.51
CA PRO A 405 -40.57 8.93 32.46
C PRO A 405 -39.96 7.56 32.67
N ALA A 406 -40.78 6.75 33.34
CA ALA A 406 -40.55 5.44 33.83
C ALA A 406 -40.24 4.37 32.76
N GLY A 407 -39.50 3.34 33.15
CA GLY A 407 -39.18 2.22 32.32
C GLY A 407 -40.35 1.35 31.92
N LYS A 408 -40.32 0.91 30.68
CA LYS A 408 -41.03 -0.29 30.22
C LYS A 408 -40.03 -1.31 29.72
N LYS A 409 -39.94 -2.41 30.45
CA LYS A 409 -39.32 -3.66 30.05
C LYS A 409 -40.04 -4.17 28.78
N VAL A 410 -39.30 -4.38 27.72
CA VAL A 410 -39.76 -5.16 26.57
C VAL A 410 -38.92 -6.41 26.50
N ALA A 411 -39.61 -7.55 26.51
CA ALA A 411 -39.06 -8.90 26.52
C ALA A 411 -38.35 -9.24 25.20
N ALA A 412 -37.25 -9.96 25.32
CA ALA A 412 -36.49 -10.53 24.22
C ALA A 412 -37.31 -11.62 23.51
N ALA A 413 -37.57 -11.43 22.21
CA ALA A 413 -38.07 -12.48 21.32
C ALA A 413 -36.89 -13.07 20.54
N LYS A 414 -36.70 -14.40 20.65
CA LYS A 414 -35.77 -15.22 19.85
C LYS A 414 -36.24 -15.24 18.39
N PRO A 415 -35.37 -15.10 17.38
CA PRO A 415 -35.74 -15.40 16.02
C PRO A 415 -35.67 -16.89 15.73
N ALA A 416 -36.75 -17.44 15.17
CA ALA A 416 -36.88 -18.81 14.70
C ALA A 416 -36.06 -19.05 13.43
N ALA A 417 -35.33 -20.13 13.38
CA ALA A 417 -34.58 -20.61 12.24
C ALA A 417 -35.54 -21.09 11.13
N LYS A 418 -35.55 -20.44 9.98
CA LYS A 418 -36.15 -20.93 8.74
C LYS A 418 -35.12 -21.75 7.96
N LYS A 419 -35.31 -23.08 7.91
CA LYS A 419 -34.63 -23.97 6.98
C LYS A 419 -35.08 -23.65 5.54
N ALA A 420 -34.16 -23.21 4.70
CA ALA A 420 -34.36 -23.08 3.26
C ALA A 420 -33.93 -24.40 2.57
N ALA A 421 -34.83 -24.98 1.81
CA ALA A 421 -34.61 -26.20 1.08
C ALA A 421 -33.78 -25.96 -0.19
N ILE A 422 -32.71 -26.72 -0.34
CA ILE A 422 -31.84 -26.75 -1.53
C ILE A 422 -32.57 -27.47 -2.66
N LYS A 423 -32.93 -26.76 -3.73
CA LYS A 423 -33.34 -27.35 -5.00
C LYS A 423 -32.11 -27.73 -5.81
N LYS A 424 -31.93 -29.05 -6.01
CA LYS A 424 -30.94 -29.62 -6.92
C LYS A 424 -31.38 -29.35 -8.37
N ALA A 425 -30.49 -28.77 -9.18
CA ALA A 425 -30.63 -28.68 -10.63
C ALA A 425 -30.20 -30.00 -11.32
N PRO A 426 -30.83 -30.41 -12.45
CA PRO A 426 -30.60 -31.71 -13.05
C PRO A 426 -29.31 -31.78 -13.87
N VAL A 427 -28.59 -32.87 -13.68
CA VAL A 427 -27.41 -33.28 -14.47
C VAL A 427 -27.84 -33.65 -15.88
N ARG A 428 -27.29 -32.96 -16.87
CA ARG A 428 -27.47 -33.28 -18.31
C ARG A 428 -26.49 -34.40 -18.69
N LYS A 429 -26.99 -35.62 -18.92
CA LYS A 429 -26.25 -36.71 -19.51
C LYS A 429 -26.11 -36.46 -21.02
N THR A 430 -24.87 -36.38 -21.51
CA THR A 430 -24.57 -36.49 -22.94
C THR A 430 -24.23 -37.95 -23.25
N ALA A 431 -25.05 -38.53 -24.11
CA ALA A 431 -24.87 -39.89 -24.61
C ALA A 431 -23.71 -39.90 -25.63
N GLY A 432 -22.79 -40.84 -25.42
CA GLY A 432 -21.78 -41.18 -26.42
C GLY A 432 -22.39 -42.12 -27.49
N THR A 433 -22.10 -41.79 -28.73
CA THR A 433 -22.23 -42.77 -29.83
C THR A 433 -20.86 -42.94 -30.48
N GLY A 434 -20.30 -44.13 -30.24
CA GLY A 434 -19.13 -44.59 -30.96
C GLY A 434 -19.46 -44.98 -32.40
N LYS A 435 -18.53 -44.77 -33.29
CA LYS A 435 -18.36 -45.61 -34.50
C LYS A 435 -16.90 -45.70 -34.86
N ALA A 436 -16.40 -46.90 -34.70
CA ALA A 436 -15.13 -47.33 -35.26
C ALA A 436 -15.29 -47.54 -36.76
N THR A 437 -14.33 -47.08 -37.56
CA THR A 437 -14.04 -47.65 -38.86
C THR A 437 -12.52 -47.72 -39.05
N ALA A 438 -12.06 -48.95 -39.07
CA ALA A 438 -10.75 -49.34 -39.56
C ALA A 438 -10.69 -49.20 -41.08
N LYS A 439 -9.60 -48.68 -41.61
CA LYS A 439 -9.18 -49.01 -42.99
C LYS A 439 -7.66 -49.10 -43.12
N LYS A 440 -7.28 -50.25 -43.64
CA LYS A 440 -5.95 -50.80 -43.94
C LYS A 440 -5.28 -50.10 -45.12
N ALA A 441 -3.96 -50.08 -45.08
CA ALA A 441 -2.94 -50.32 -46.11
C ALA A 441 -2.85 -49.33 -47.33
N ARG A 442 -1.78 -48.63 -47.48
CA ARG A 442 -0.60 -48.95 -48.32
C ARG A 442 0.54 -48.00 -47.97
#